data_db9f76f296e501616ca49085b7812836
#
_entry.id   db9f76f296e501616ca49085b7812836
#
_cell.length_a   1.000
_cell.length_b   1.000
_cell.length_c   1.000
_cell.angle_alpha   90.00
_cell.angle_beta   90.00
_cell.angle_gamma   90.00
#
_symmetry.space_group_name_H-M   'P 1'
#
loop_
_entity.id
_entity.type
_entity.pdbx_description
1 polymer ?
#
loop_
_entity_poly.entity_id
_entity_poly.type
_entity_poly.pdbx_seq_one_letter_code
_entity_poly.pdbx_strand_id
1 'polypeptide(L)'
;MYKICYLFLLYLMYAFLGWIVEVVNSYINHKRFVNRGFMIGPYCPIYGTGVLLIIFLLKDYTGNFLVLFVLAMVICMTLEYFTSLLMEELFNARWWDYSNRKYNINGRVCLETAIPFGFCGLLIMYVINPMFTGILDMGSEKIITILGICLMIIFLTDLVISFLIVLKCRKAGIENYKDDTEEMNKKVREYLIEHSILTKRFAESFPNARLRVERFKKLHDERIRKEKSK
;
A
#
# COMPACT_ATOMS: atom_id res chain seq x y z
N MET A 1 12.36 7.25 -23.62
CA MET A 1 12.22 5.92 -23.01
C MET A 1 13.14 5.74 -21.81
N TYR A 2 14.46 5.95 -21.94
CA TYR A 2 15.43 5.83 -20.85
C TYR A 2 14.99 6.54 -19.56
N LYS A 3 14.67 7.84 -19.61
CA LYS A 3 14.24 8.62 -18.41
C LYS A 3 13.05 8.01 -17.69
N ILE A 4 12.08 7.45 -18.41
CA ILE A 4 10.91 6.79 -17.82
C ILE A 4 11.32 5.50 -17.12
N CYS A 5 12.16 4.68 -17.77
CA CYS A 5 12.69 3.45 -17.19
C CYS A 5 13.56 3.71 -15.95
N TYR A 6 14.40 4.76 -16.00
CA TYR A 6 15.22 5.19 -14.86
C TYR A 6 14.35 5.57 -13.64
N LEU A 7 13.35 6.44 -13.84
CA LEU A 7 12.43 6.82 -12.76
C LEU A 7 11.62 5.63 -12.24
N PHE A 8 11.22 4.73 -13.13
CA PHE A 8 10.50 3.54 -12.73
C PHE A 8 11.38 2.57 -11.92
N LEU A 9 12.65 2.38 -12.29
CA LEU A 9 13.58 1.58 -11.51
C LEU A 9 13.83 2.20 -10.15
N LEU A 10 14.02 3.50 -10.07
CA LEU A 10 14.15 4.22 -8.82
C LEU A 10 12.90 4.04 -7.93
N TYR A 11 11.71 4.19 -8.52
CA TYR A 11 10.44 3.88 -7.86
C TYR A 11 10.39 2.46 -7.29
N LEU A 12 10.79 1.45 -8.07
CA LEU A 12 10.80 0.05 -7.63
C LEU A 12 11.79 -0.19 -6.49
N MET A 13 12.97 0.42 -6.53
CA MET A 13 13.95 0.32 -5.45
C MET A 13 13.37 0.85 -4.13
N TYR A 14 12.65 1.96 -4.15
CA TYR A 14 11.97 2.50 -2.96
C TYR A 14 10.77 1.66 -2.54
N ALA A 15 9.99 1.15 -3.49
CA ALA A 15 8.87 0.27 -3.20
C ALA A 15 9.34 -1.06 -2.56
N PHE A 16 10.51 -1.58 -3.00
CA PHE A 16 11.14 -2.75 -2.42
C PHE A 16 11.69 -2.47 -1.01
N LEU A 17 12.35 -1.34 -0.81
CA LEU A 17 12.82 -0.92 0.51
C LEU A 17 11.65 -0.78 1.49
N GLY A 18 10.55 -0.17 1.07
CA GLY A 18 9.33 -0.07 1.87
C GLY A 18 8.73 -1.43 2.21
N TRP A 19 8.76 -2.37 1.28
CA TRP A 19 8.33 -3.75 1.55
C TRP A 19 9.22 -4.43 2.61
N ILE A 20 10.55 -4.24 2.56
CA ILE A 20 11.47 -4.75 3.60
C ILE A 20 11.07 -4.18 4.97
N VAL A 21 10.83 -2.89 5.07
CA VAL A 21 10.42 -2.23 6.32
C VAL A 21 9.13 -2.85 6.87
N GLU A 22 8.13 -3.07 6.01
CA GLU A 22 6.85 -3.69 6.40
C GLU A 22 7.01 -5.14 6.88
N VAL A 23 7.82 -5.94 6.16
CA VAL A 23 8.09 -7.33 6.53
C VAL A 23 8.84 -7.42 7.85
N VAL A 24 9.88 -6.58 8.05
CA VAL A 24 10.65 -6.53 9.30
C VAL A 24 9.76 -6.11 10.46
N ASN A 25 8.97 -5.05 10.30
CA ASN A 25 8.02 -4.61 11.33
C ASN A 25 7.00 -5.71 11.68
N SER A 26 6.47 -6.40 10.67
CA SER A 26 5.57 -7.54 10.88
C SER A 26 6.26 -8.69 11.60
N TYR A 27 7.50 -9.00 11.25
CA TYR A 27 8.27 -10.07 11.89
C TYR A 27 8.56 -9.76 13.37
N ILE A 28 8.91 -8.52 13.69
CA ILE A 28 9.15 -8.10 15.08
C ILE A 28 7.88 -8.30 15.93
N ASN A 29 6.71 -7.91 15.38
CA ASN A 29 5.45 -7.93 16.11
C ASN A 29 4.82 -9.33 16.20
N HIS A 30 4.92 -10.17 15.15
CA HIS A 30 4.20 -11.45 15.05
C HIS A 30 5.11 -12.68 15.08
N LYS A 31 6.46 -12.49 15.10
CA LYS A 31 7.48 -13.57 15.07
C LYS A 31 7.34 -14.56 13.92
N ARG A 32 6.71 -14.13 12.82
CA ARG A 32 6.55 -14.93 11.59
C ARG A 32 6.74 -14.06 10.37
N PHE A 33 7.29 -14.66 9.30
CA PHE A 33 7.37 -13.99 8.01
C PHE A 33 5.97 -13.86 7.41
N VAL A 34 5.59 -12.62 7.08
CA VAL A 34 4.36 -12.32 6.36
C VAL A 34 4.74 -11.40 5.21
N ASN A 35 4.44 -11.83 3.98
CA ASN A 35 4.60 -10.93 2.83
C ASN A 35 3.55 -9.83 2.90
N ARG A 36 3.92 -8.69 3.49
CA ARG A 36 3.04 -7.53 3.63
C ARG A 36 3.07 -6.69 2.37
N GLY A 37 1.92 -6.25 1.96
CA GLY A 37 1.74 -5.40 0.80
C GLY A 37 0.50 -5.77 0.00
N PHE A 38 0.01 -4.82 -0.78
CA PHE A 38 -1.10 -5.03 -1.71
C PHE A 38 -0.70 -5.99 -2.83
N MET A 39 0.52 -5.85 -3.35
CA MET A 39 1.06 -6.61 -4.48
C MET A 39 1.55 -8.00 -4.07
N ILE A 40 1.58 -8.96 -5.01
CA ILE A 40 2.12 -10.31 -4.79
C ILE A 40 3.63 -10.25 -4.63
N GLY A 41 4.30 -9.45 -5.45
CA GLY A 41 5.73 -9.25 -5.42
C GLY A 41 6.23 -8.49 -4.19
N PRO A 42 7.56 -8.45 -3.99
CA PRO A 42 8.19 -7.83 -2.84
C PRO A 42 8.31 -6.30 -3.01
N TYR A 43 7.21 -5.62 -3.17
CA TYR A 43 7.19 -4.15 -3.29
C TYR A 43 5.88 -3.56 -2.75
N CYS A 44 5.99 -2.38 -2.14
CA CYS A 44 4.88 -1.59 -1.62
C CYS A 44 4.77 -0.27 -2.40
N PRO A 45 3.83 -0.14 -3.35
CA PRO A 45 3.69 1.03 -4.24
C PRO A 45 3.61 2.37 -3.53
N ILE A 46 2.98 2.43 -2.37
CA ILE A 46 2.82 3.67 -1.59
C ILE A 46 4.17 4.28 -1.20
N TYR A 47 5.16 3.43 -0.86
CA TYR A 47 6.51 3.89 -0.49
C TYR A 47 7.25 4.47 -1.71
N GLY A 48 7.21 3.77 -2.86
CA GLY A 48 7.77 4.30 -4.11
C GLY A 48 7.16 5.64 -4.50
N THR A 49 5.85 5.76 -4.42
CA THR A 49 5.12 7.00 -4.73
C THR A 49 5.48 8.11 -3.74
N GLY A 50 5.48 7.83 -2.43
CA GLY A 50 5.79 8.80 -1.39
C GLY A 50 7.20 9.35 -1.53
N VAL A 51 8.18 8.48 -1.79
CA VAL A 51 9.57 8.89 -1.97
C VAL A 51 9.77 9.72 -3.23
N LEU A 52 9.18 9.34 -4.36
CA LEU A 52 9.26 10.17 -5.56
C LEU A 52 8.62 11.54 -5.35
N LEU A 53 7.49 11.63 -4.65
CA LEU A 53 6.88 12.92 -4.29
C LEU A 53 7.82 13.77 -3.44
N ILE A 54 8.46 13.18 -2.42
CA ILE A 54 9.45 13.87 -1.60
C ILE A 54 10.59 14.40 -2.46
N ILE A 55 11.19 13.57 -3.32
CA ILE A 55 12.30 13.96 -4.18
C ILE A 55 11.89 15.10 -5.12
N PHE A 56 10.76 14.99 -5.81
CA PHE A 56 10.35 16.02 -6.78
C PHE A 56 9.91 17.33 -6.15
N LEU A 57 9.20 17.26 -5.02
CA LEU A 57 8.64 18.45 -4.38
C LEU A 57 9.61 19.13 -3.42
N LEU A 58 10.55 18.37 -2.83
CA LEU A 58 11.40 18.88 -1.76
C LEU A 58 12.88 19.05 -2.15
N LYS A 59 13.27 18.80 -3.40
CA LYS A 59 14.65 18.97 -3.87
C LYS A 59 15.24 20.34 -3.57
N ASP A 60 14.42 21.38 -3.65
CA ASP A 60 14.87 22.77 -3.45
C ASP A 60 14.92 23.16 -1.95
N TYR A 61 14.43 22.31 -1.05
CA TYR A 61 14.41 22.53 0.40
C TYR A 61 15.52 21.80 1.17
N THR A 62 16.44 21.15 0.46
CA THR A 62 17.56 20.39 1.08
C THR A 62 18.50 21.26 1.91
N GLY A 63 18.52 22.59 1.71
CA GLY A 63 19.27 23.53 2.52
C GLY A 63 18.71 23.81 3.92
N ASN A 64 17.47 23.38 4.21
CA ASN A 64 16.82 23.59 5.50
C ASN A 64 16.23 22.28 6.05
N PHE A 65 16.97 21.67 6.97
CA PHE A 65 16.63 20.41 7.60
C PHE A 65 15.22 20.39 8.22
N LEU A 66 14.83 21.46 8.94
CA LEU A 66 13.54 21.50 9.63
C LEU A 66 12.38 21.62 8.65
N VAL A 67 12.53 22.44 7.63
CA VAL A 67 11.52 22.60 6.57
C VAL A 67 11.35 21.29 5.81
N LEU A 68 12.45 20.63 5.43
CA LEU A 68 12.42 19.35 4.77
C LEU A 68 11.71 18.28 5.61
N PHE A 69 12.01 18.20 6.92
CA PHE A 69 11.38 17.30 7.86
C PHE A 69 9.86 17.49 7.90
N VAL A 70 9.41 18.74 8.12
CA VAL A 70 7.98 19.04 8.26
C VAL A 70 7.24 18.79 6.94
N LEU A 71 7.79 19.20 5.81
CA LEU A 71 7.16 19.01 4.51
C LEU A 71 7.10 17.52 4.13
N ALA A 72 8.14 16.74 4.40
CA ALA A 72 8.14 15.28 4.18
C ALA A 72 7.04 14.60 5.03
N MET A 73 6.92 14.99 6.29
CA MET A 73 5.85 14.53 7.18
C MET A 73 4.46 14.82 6.59
N VAL A 74 4.23 16.06 6.12
CA VAL A 74 2.94 16.47 5.53
C VAL A 74 2.63 15.70 4.25
N ILE A 75 3.62 15.52 3.36
CA ILE A 75 3.45 14.78 2.10
C ILE A 75 3.08 13.33 2.38
N CYS A 76 3.81 12.65 3.28
CA CYS A 76 3.55 11.25 3.61
C CYS A 76 2.18 11.06 4.28
N MET A 77 1.81 11.92 5.24
CA MET A 77 0.49 11.87 5.87
C MET A 77 -0.64 12.09 4.86
N THR A 78 -0.46 13.02 3.95
CA THR A 78 -1.43 13.31 2.89
C THR A 78 -1.59 12.09 1.99
N LEU A 79 -0.49 11.50 1.53
CA LEU A 79 -0.50 10.30 0.71
C LEU A 79 -1.14 9.11 1.44
N GLU A 80 -0.79 8.88 2.70
CA GLU A 80 -1.35 7.80 3.53
C GLU A 80 -2.87 7.99 3.72
N TYR A 81 -3.33 9.21 3.99
CA TYR A 81 -4.74 9.53 4.14
C TYR A 81 -5.54 9.24 2.86
N PHE A 82 -5.08 9.75 1.71
CA PHE A 82 -5.77 9.52 0.43
C PHE A 82 -5.69 8.07 -0.02
N THR A 83 -4.58 7.37 0.22
CA THR A 83 -4.47 5.94 -0.07
C THR A 83 -5.47 5.15 0.78
N SER A 84 -5.58 5.44 2.09
CA SER A 84 -6.57 4.80 2.96
C SER A 84 -8.00 5.06 2.48
N LEU A 85 -8.30 6.30 2.06
CA LEU A 85 -9.61 6.66 1.52
C LEU A 85 -9.92 5.89 0.24
N LEU A 86 -8.98 5.89 -0.72
CA LEU A 86 -9.12 5.19 -2.00
C LEU A 86 -9.32 3.68 -1.83
N MET A 87 -8.50 3.07 -0.97
CA MET A 87 -8.60 1.63 -0.70
C MET A 87 -9.93 1.27 -0.04
N GLU A 88 -10.41 2.10 0.88
CA GLU A 88 -11.73 1.91 1.51
C GLU A 88 -12.88 2.08 0.50
N GLU A 89 -12.79 3.05 -0.43
CA GLU A 89 -13.79 3.24 -1.48
C GLU A 89 -13.80 2.09 -2.50
N LEU A 90 -12.61 1.65 -2.94
CA LEU A 90 -12.49 0.59 -3.95
C LEU A 90 -12.86 -0.78 -3.40
N PHE A 91 -12.44 -1.10 -2.18
CA PHE A 91 -12.49 -2.46 -1.67
C PHE A 91 -13.48 -2.65 -0.49
N ASN A 92 -14.13 -1.57 -0.03
CA ASN A 92 -15.01 -1.57 1.15
C ASN A 92 -14.36 -2.13 2.42
N ALA A 93 -13.05 -2.02 2.52
CA ALA A 93 -12.27 -2.49 3.65
C ALA A 93 -11.28 -1.43 4.10
N ARG A 94 -11.17 -1.23 5.41
CA ARG A 94 -10.17 -0.38 6.02
C ARG A 94 -8.95 -1.25 6.33
N TRP A 95 -7.81 -0.94 5.74
CA TRP A 95 -6.59 -1.76 5.79
C TRP A 95 -5.77 -1.52 7.05
N TRP A 96 -5.83 -0.29 7.56
CA TRP A 96 -5.28 0.11 8.86
C TRP A 96 -6.23 1.08 9.53
N ASP A 97 -6.20 1.14 10.86
CA ASP A 97 -7.09 1.97 11.66
C ASP A 97 -6.35 2.51 12.89
N TYR A 98 -6.13 3.81 12.90
CA TYR A 98 -5.49 4.55 13.98
C TYR A 98 -6.50 5.23 14.91
N SER A 99 -7.79 4.88 14.87
CA SER A 99 -8.83 5.51 15.70
C SER A 99 -8.52 5.46 17.21
N ASN A 100 -7.76 4.44 17.65
CA ASN A 100 -7.33 4.29 19.04
C ASN A 100 -6.04 5.06 19.37
N ARG A 101 -5.43 5.77 18.41
CA ARG A 101 -4.22 6.57 18.61
C ARG A 101 -4.57 8.02 18.87
N LYS A 102 -3.75 8.69 19.71
CA LYS A 102 -3.89 10.13 19.96
C LYS A 102 -3.56 10.93 18.71
N TYR A 103 -4.21 12.06 18.54
CA TYR A 103 -3.99 12.97 17.41
C TYR A 103 -4.12 12.27 16.04
N ASN A 104 -5.14 11.42 15.90
CA ASN A 104 -5.47 10.82 14.61
C ASN A 104 -6.46 11.71 13.83
N ILE A 105 -6.45 11.59 12.51
CA ILE A 105 -7.41 12.23 11.61
C ILE A 105 -8.23 11.11 10.96
N ASN A 106 -9.50 11.01 11.37
CA ASN A 106 -10.49 10.01 10.92
C ASN A 106 -9.97 8.54 11.03
N GLY A 107 -9.03 8.26 11.95
CA GLY A 107 -8.39 6.95 12.08
C GLY A 107 -7.52 6.54 10.90
N ARG A 108 -7.27 7.44 9.92
CA ARG A 108 -6.49 7.11 8.71
C ARG A 108 -5.01 7.40 8.86
N VAL A 109 -4.68 8.47 9.58
CA VAL A 109 -3.32 8.90 9.89
C VAL A 109 -3.25 9.36 11.34
N CYS A 110 -2.08 9.35 11.96
CA CYS A 110 -1.87 9.88 13.29
C CYS A 110 -0.46 10.48 13.47
N LEU A 111 -0.31 11.31 14.50
CA LEU A 111 0.97 11.99 14.76
C LEU A 111 2.11 11.01 15.06
N GLU A 112 1.81 9.88 15.68
CA GLU A 112 2.82 8.84 15.98
C GLU A 112 3.49 8.27 14.72
N THR A 113 2.75 8.17 13.61
CA THR A 113 3.31 7.72 12.32
C THR A 113 3.92 8.87 11.53
N ALA A 114 3.44 10.08 11.72
CA ALA A 114 3.90 11.27 11.02
C ALA A 114 5.37 11.60 11.32
N ILE A 115 5.77 11.55 12.59
CA ILE A 115 7.15 11.87 13.04
C ILE A 115 8.19 10.95 12.38
N PRO A 116 8.05 9.61 12.43
CA PRO A 116 8.91 8.71 11.64
C PRO A 116 8.98 9.04 10.15
N PHE A 117 7.88 9.44 9.51
CA PHE A 117 7.89 9.83 8.10
C PHE A 117 8.76 11.06 7.82
N GLY A 118 8.76 12.04 8.73
CA GLY A 118 9.67 13.19 8.63
C GLY A 118 11.15 12.74 8.64
N PHE A 119 11.53 11.87 9.58
CA PHE A 119 12.90 11.32 9.63
C PHE A 119 13.24 10.46 8.42
N CYS A 120 12.30 9.64 7.93
CA CYS A 120 12.48 8.88 6.70
C CYS A 120 12.71 9.81 5.50
N GLY A 121 11.97 10.93 5.41
CA GLY A 121 12.18 11.93 4.37
C GLY A 121 13.59 12.52 4.36
N LEU A 122 14.14 12.82 5.54
CA LEU A 122 15.53 13.26 5.66
C LEU A 122 16.53 12.19 5.21
N LEU A 123 16.37 10.96 5.73
CA LEU A 123 17.22 9.83 5.38
C LEU A 123 17.21 9.56 3.87
N ILE A 124 16.02 9.64 3.26
CA ILE A 124 15.85 9.48 1.82
C ILE A 124 16.62 10.57 1.07
N MET A 125 16.40 11.84 1.39
CA MET A 125 16.98 12.94 0.63
C MET A 125 18.50 13.03 0.74
N TYR A 126 19.04 12.80 1.94
CA TYR A 126 20.49 12.99 2.17
C TYR A 126 21.32 11.73 1.98
N VAL A 127 20.74 10.53 2.10
CA VAL A 127 21.49 9.28 2.10
C VAL A 127 21.02 8.31 1.01
N ILE A 128 19.74 7.89 1.06
CA ILE A 128 19.28 6.78 0.23
C ILE A 128 19.16 7.22 -1.24
N ASN A 129 18.65 8.42 -1.51
CA ASN A 129 18.49 8.88 -2.89
C ASN A 129 19.83 9.07 -3.61
N PRO A 130 20.86 9.74 -3.05
CA PRO A 130 22.19 9.78 -3.66
C PRO A 130 22.80 8.38 -3.89
N MET A 131 22.58 7.43 -2.95
CA MET A 131 23.07 6.06 -3.10
C MET A 131 22.35 5.33 -4.25
N PHE A 132 21.03 5.41 -4.34
CA PHE A 132 20.25 4.71 -5.36
C PHE A 132 20.45 5.30 -6.76
N THR A 133 20.51 6.63 -6.88
CA THR A 133 20.84 7.27 -8.15
C THR A 133 22.26 6.91 -8.58
N GLY A 134 23.22 6.93 -7.65
CA GLY A 134 24.60 6.50 -7.95
C GLY A 134 24.69 5.07 -8.45
N ILE A 135 23.90 4.13 -7.89
CA ILE A 135 23.85 2.73 -8.40
C ILE A 135 23.27 2.69 -9.82
N LEU A 136 22.20 3.41 -10.10
CA LEU A 136 21.61 3.44 -11.43
C LEU A 136 22.50 4.13 -12.45
N ASP A 137 23.23 5.18 -12.07
CA ASP A 137 24.12 5.92 -12.94
C ASP A 137 25.39 5.10 -13.36
N MET A 138 25.70 4.03 -12.65
CA MET A 138 26.73 3.06 -13.06
C MET A 138 26.28 2.18 -14.24
N GLY A 139 24.97 2.08 -14.47
CA GLY A 139 24.41 1.27 -15.56
C GLY A 139 24.41 2.02 -16.89
N SER A 140 24.69 1.31 -18.00
CA SER A 140 24.53 1.92 -19.32
C SER A 140 23.05 2.19 -19.61
N GLU A 141 22.75 3.25 -20.39
CA GLU A 141 21.38 3.61 -20.77
C GLU A 141 20.58 2.44 -21.37
N LYS A 142 21.27 1.58 -22.13
CA LYS A 142 20.69 0.40 -22.77
C LYS A 142 20.25 -0.63 -21.71
N ILE A 143 21.09 -0.92 -20.73
CA ILE A 143 20.79 -1.86 -19.65
C ILE A 143 19.64 -1.34 -18.80
N ILE A 144 19.68 -0.09 -18.38
CA ILE A 144 18.62 0.58 -17.60
C ILE A 144 17.28 0.53 -18.34
N THR A 145 17.29 0.78 -19.66
CA THR A 145 16.07 0.76 -20.46
C THR A 145 15.49 -0.66 -20.57
N ILE A 146 16.32 -1.67 -20.87
CA ILE A 146 15.85 -3.06 -20.99
C ILE A 146 15.31 -3.55 -19.64
N LEU A 147 16.08 -3.38 -18.57
CA LEU A 147 15.69 -3.79 -17.23
C LEU A 147 14.41 -3.09 -16.78
N GLY A 148 14.31 -1.77 -17.03
CA GLY A 148 13.13 -0.99 -16.70
C GLY A 148 11.87 -1.48 -17.42
N ILE A 149 11.96 -1.80 -18.71
CA ILE A 149 10.82 -2.34 -19.48
C ILE A 149 10.42 -3.71 -18.94
N CYS A 150 11.37 -4.63 -18.74
CA CYS A 150 11.08 -5.97 -18.24
C CYS A 150 10.38 -5.93 -16.86
N LEU A 151 10.93 -5.14 -15.93
CA LEU A 151 10.37 -5.02 -14.59
C LEU A 151 9.04 -4.25 -14.58
N MET A 152 8.83 -3.30 -15.52
CA MET A 152 7.54 -2.62 -15.68
C MET A 152 6.43 -3.57 -16.12
N ILE A 153 6.71 -4.48 -17.05
CA ILE A 153 5.76 -5.50 -17.49
C ILE A 153 5.39 -6.42 -16.31
N ILE A 154 6.39 -6.90 -15.56
CA ILE A 154 6.16 -7.75 -14.38
C ILE A 154 5.31 -7.00 -13.33
N PHE A 155 5.66 -5.76 -13.03
CA PHE A 155 4.94 -4.92 -12.06
C PHE A 155 3.48 -4.68 -12.47
N LEU A 156 3.23 -4.32 -13.73
CA LEU A 156 1.88 -4.09 -14.22
C LEU A 156 1.04 -5.37 -14.23
N THR A 157 1.64 -6.51 -14.59
CA THR A 157 0.97 -7.82 -14.52
C THR A 157 0.57 -8.15 -13.09
N ASP A 158 1.49 -8.00 -12.14
CA ASP A 158 1.21 -8.22 -10.71
C ASP A 158 0.14 -7.24 -10.19
N LEU A 159 0.19 -5.97 -10.57
CA LEU A 159 -0.81 -4.98 -10.20
C LEU A 159 -2.22 -5.40 -10.62
N VAL A 160 -2.39 -5.85 -11.87
CA VAL A 160 -3.67 -6.33 -12.38
C VAL A 160 -4.14 -7.56 -11.62
N ILE A 161 -3.27 -8.55 -11.42
CA ILE A 161 -3.62 -9.78 -10.70
C ILE A 161 -4.00 -9.46 -9.26
N SER A 162 -3.19 -8.67 -8.54
CA SER A 162 -3.46 -8.27 -7.16
C SER A 162 -4.78 -7.50 -7.02
N PHE A 163 -5.06 -6.60 -7.96
CA PHE A 163 -6.33 -5.86 -8.00
C PHE A 163 -7.54 -6.80 -8.18
N LEU A 164 -7.45 -7.77 -9.12
CA LEU A 164 -8.49 -8.75 -9.36
C LEU A 164 -8.73 -9.66 -8.14
N ILE A 165 -7.67 -10.04 -7.42
CA ILE A 165 -7.78 -10.82 -6.17
C ILE A 165 -8.59 -10.05 -5.13
N VAL A 166 -8.27 -8.78 -4.91
CA VAL A 166 -8.96 -7.96 -3.91
C VAL A 166 -10.42 -7.70 -4.30
N LEU A 167 -10.71 -7.50 -5.59
CA LEU A 167 -12.09 -7.41 -6.06
C LEU A 167 -12.87 -8.71 -5.83
N LYS A 168 -12.23 -9.87 -6.01
CA LYS A 168 -12.84 -11.17 -5.71
C LYS A 168 -13.13 -11.31 -4.21
N CYS A 169 -12.19 -10.89 -3.35
CA CYS A 169 -12.39 -10.86 -1.90
C CYS A 169 -13.56 -9.95 -1.50
N ARG A 170 -13.67 -8.76 -2.10
CA ARG A 170 -14.80 -7.85 -1.90
C ARG A 170 -16.12 -8.51 -2.27
N LYS A 171 -16.19 -9.19 -3.42
CA LYS A 171 -17.39 -9.88 -3.90
C LYS A 171 -17.81 -10.98 -2.92
N ALA A 172 -16.87 -11.80 -2.46
CA ALA A 172 -17.13 -12.85 -1.48
C ALA A 172 -17.67 -12.28 -0.15
N GLY A 173 -17.16 -11.14 0.31
CA GLY A 173 -17.70 -10.44 1.48
C GLY A 173 -19.16 -10.02 1.33
N ILE A 174 -19.55 -9.54 0.12
CA ILE A 174 -20.93 -9.17 -0.17
C ILE A 174 -21.85 -10.40 -0.23
N GLU A 175 -21.39 -11.50 -0.81
CA GLU A 175 -22.18 -12.73 -0.97
C GLU A 175 -22.45 -13.44 0.35
N ASN A 176 -21.50 -13.40 1.28
CA ASN A 176 -21.57 -14.08 2.57
C ASN A 176 -22.06 -13.18 3.72
N TYR A 177 -22.62 -12.00 3.41
CA TYR A 177 -23.11 -11.07 4.43
C TYR A 177 -24.24 -11.68 5.27
N LYS A 178 -24.04 -11.73 6.59
CA LYS A 178 -25.06 -11.94 7.62
C LYS A 178 -24.91 -10.85 8.68
N ASP A 179 -25.96 -10.61 9.46
CA ASP A 179 -26.11 -9.40 10.31
C ASP A 179 -25.03 -9.14 11.38
N ASP A 180 -24.06 -10.04 11.59
CA ASP A 180 -23.01 -9.89 12.59
C ASP A 180 -21.65 -9.62 11.95
N THR A 181 -21.02 -8.50 12.35
CA THR A 181 -19.74 -8.00 11.79
C THR A 181 -18.56 -8.92 12.08
N GLU A 182 -18.48 -9.47 13.30
CA GLU A 182 -17.36 -10.33 13.68
C GLU A 182 -17.47 -11.69 13.00
N GLU A 183 -18.68 -12.25 12.95
CA GLU A 183 -18.94 -13.52 12.27
C GLU A 183 -18.72 -13.39 10.76
N MET A 184 -19.11 -12.27 10.15
CA MET A 184 -18.85 -12.00 8.74
C MET A 184 -17.35 -11.92 8.43
N ASN A 185 -16.58 -11.16 9.23
CA ASN A 185 -15.14 -11.07 9.06
C ASN A 185 -14.46 -12.44 9.17
N LYS A 186 -14.92 -13.28 10.10
CA LYS A 186 -14.45 -14.64 10.27
C LYS A 186 -14.77 -15.53 9.07
N LYS A 187 -16.01 -15.53 8.59
CA LYS A 187 -16.45 -16.32 7.42
C LYS A 187 -15.78 -15.91 6.12
N VAL A 188 -15.65 -14.61 5.87
CA VAL A 188 -14.90 -14.10 4.69
C VAL A 188 -13.45 -14.55 4.77
N ARG A 189 -12.85 -14.50 5.96
CA ARG A 189 -11.47 -14.92 6.15
C ARG A 189 -11.28 -16.43 5.93
N GLU A 190 -12.19 -17.26 6.45
CA GLU A 190 -12.22 -18.70 6.22
C GLU A 190 -12.37 -19.01 4.72
N TYR A 191 -13.33 -18.38 4.04
CA TYR A 191 -13.50 -18.51 2.60
C TYR A 191 -12.24 -18.13 1.80
N LEU A 192 -11.54 -17.05 2.18
CA LEU A 192 -10.30 -16.61 1.52
C LEU A 192 -9.16 -17.60 1.72
N ILE A 193 -9.08 -18.23 2.89
CA ILE A 193 -8.05 -19.22 3.21
C ILE A 193 -8.27 -20.53 2.43
N GLU A 194 -9.53 -20.95 2.23
CA GLU A 194 -9.86 -22.22 1.58
C GLU A 194 -9.76 -22.17 0.06
N HIS A 195 -10.03 -21.02 -0.59
CA HIS A 195 -10.26 -20.98 -2.02
C HIS A 195 -9.03 -20.70 -2.92
N SER A 196 -7.93 -20.19 -2.38
CA SER A 196 -6.69 -19.99 -3.15
C SER A 196 -5.51 -19.60 -2.26
N ILE A 197 -4.31 -20.03 -2.65
CA ILE A 197 -3.05 -19.60 -2.00
C ILE A 197 -2.89 -18.07 -2.02
N LEU A 198 -3.34 -17.41 -3.09
CA LEU A 198 -3.24 -15.96 -3.23
C LEU A 198 -4.22 -15.22 -2.32
N THR A 199 -5.45 -15.70 -2.18
CA THR A 199 -6.45 -15.14 -1.26
C THR A 199 -6.09 -15.39 0.19
N LYS A 200 -5.52 -16.56 0.50
CA LYS A 200 -4.96 -16.89 1.82
C LYS A 200 -3.85 -15.90 2.20
N ARG A 201 -2.88 -15.68 1.29
CA ARG A 201 -1.81 -14.69 1.48
C ARG A 201 -2.37 -13.30 1.80
N PHE A 202 -3.40 -12.86 1.06
CA PHE A 202 -4.05 -11.57 1.29
C PHE A 202 -4.64 -11.46 2.70
N ALA A 203 -5.39 -12.47 3.15
CA ALA A 203 -5.96 -12.53 4.50
C ALA A 203 -4.88 -12.53 5.60
N GLU A 204 -3.73 -13.15 5.36
CA GLU A 204 -2.59 -13.16 6.28
C GLU A 204 -1.83 -11.83 6.30
N SER A 205 -1.74 -11.15 5.16
CA SER A 205 -1.06 -9.84 5.05
C SER A 205 -1.78 -8.74 5.81
N PHE A 206 -3.11 -8.81 5.90
CA PHE A 206 -3.95 -7.78 6.53
C PHE A 206 -4.87 -8.37 7.61
N PRO A 207 -4.31 -8.86 8.74
CA PRO A 207 -5.08 -9.52 9.79
C PRO A 207 -6.12 -8.61 10.46
N ASN A 208 -5.89 -7.29 10.41
CA ASN A 208 -6.74 -6.28 11.04
C ASN A 208 -7.62 -5.51 10.03
N ALA A 209 -7.66 -5.94 8.76
CA ALA A 209 -8.55 -5.32 7.79
C ALA A 209 -10.01 -5.51 8.23
N ARG A 210 -10.70 -4.40 8.53
CA ARG A 210 -12.10 -4.40 8.95
C ARG A 210 -12.97 -4.09 7.75
N LEU A 211 -13.91 -4.99 7.47
CA LEU A 211 -14.95 -4.74 6.48
C LEU A 211 -15.94 -3.70 7.00
N ARG A 212 -16.37 -2.80 6.15
CA ARG A 212 -17.35 -1.77 6.50
C ARG A 212 -18.76 -2.33 6.32
N VAL A 213 -19.31 -2.91 7.38
CA VAL A 213 -20.56 -3.66 7.39
C VAL A 213 -21.75 -2.89 6.82
N GLU A 214 -21.93 -1.63 7.20
CA GLU A 214 -23.05 -0.81 6.70
C GLU A 214 -23.03 -0.66 5.18
N ARG A 215 -21.84 -0.58 4.59
CA ARG A 215 -21.66 -0.47 3.14
C ARG A 215 -21.89 -1.81 2.44
N PHE A 216 -21.49 -2.92 3.05
CA PHE A 216 -21.80 -4.26 2.56
C PHE A 216 -23.30 -4.53 2.62
N LYS A 217 -23.98 -4.14 3.72
CA LYS A 217 -25.42 -4.24 3.86
C LYS A 217 -26.14 -3.52 2.72
N LYS A 218 -25.78 -2.26 2.47
CA LYS A 218 -26.37 -1.47 1.38
C LYS A 218 -26.16 -2.14 0.00
N LEU A 219 -24.95 -2.59 -0.29
CA LEU A 219 -24.61 -3.27 -1.55
C LEU A 219 -25.35 -4.61 -1.71
N HIS A 220 -25.49 -5.35 -0.64
CA HIS A 220 -26.23 -6.62 -0.61
C HIS A 220 -27.72 -6.38 -0.89
N ASP A 221 -28.34 -5.41 -0.21
CA ASP A 221 -29.73 -5.04 -0.42
C ASP A 221 -30.01 -4.53 -1.84
N GLU A 222 -29.11 -3.72 -2.41
CA GLU A 222 -29.17 -3.28 -3.81
C GLU A 222 -29.08 -4.46 -4.79
N ARG A 223 -28.24 -5.45 -4.51
CA ARG A 223 -28.13 -6.66 -5.34
C ARG A 223 -29.41 -7.48 -5.31
N ILE A 224 -29.96 -7.75 -4.11
CA ILE A 224 -31.21 -8.49 -3.97
C ILE A 224 -32.36 -7.79 -4.69
N ARG A 225 -32.43 -6.44 -4.62
CA ARG A 225 -33.43 -5.66 -5.36
C ARG A 225 -33.30 -5.84 -6.87
N LYS A 226 -32.07 -5.83 -7.40
CA LYS A 226 -31.82 -6.03 -8.83
C LYS A 226 -32.12 -7.46 -9.31
N GLU A 227 -31.91 -8.46 -8.45
CA GLU A 227 -32.26 -9.85 -8.75
C GLU A 227 -33.76 -10.11 -8.72
N LYS A 228 -34.53 -9.42 -7.85
CA LYS A 228 -35.99 -9.49 -7.80
C LYS A 228 -36.70 -8.70 -8.91
N SER A 229 -36.00 -7.81 -9.59
CA SER A 229 -36.53 -7.00 -10.70
C SER A 229 -36.28 -7.60 -12.10
N LYS A 230 -35.62 -8.76 -12.17
CA LYS A 230 -35.44 -9.59 -13.38
C LYS A 230 -36.38 -10.79 -13.34
#